data_700d973f6cf488c02c14b6a37da28d82
#
_entry.id   700d973f6cf488c02c14b6a37da28d82
#
_cell.length_a   1.000
_cell.length_b   1.000
_cell.length_c   1.000
_cell.angle_alpha   90.00
_cell.angle_beta   90.00
_cell.angle_gamma   90.00
#
_symmetry.space_group_name_H-M   'P 1'
#
loop_
_entity.id
_entity.type
_entity.pdbx_description
1 polymer ?
#
loop_
_entity_poly.entity_id
_entity_poly.type
_entity_poly.pdbx_seq_one_letter_code
_entity_poly.pdbx_strand_id
1 'polypeptide(L)'
;LHHIKNAAKKLLKNDFIIVTMNHRSSYDHTFPAQIHDVKAAIRFLKGNSEALNIDPNFIVVQGYSSGGHLAAFMGASSGKTKFNLNGKEIDLEGSLGNHLDQNGDVHAVVDWYGPVDLQQMDDCRDVVRPKRNEDARSLLIGGPIAENKTLTQLVSPVTYLDSKTPPFLIFHGAKDTAVPVCQSEILH
;
A
#
# COMPACT_ATOMS: atom_id res chain seq x y z
N LEU A 1 -0.01 -16.25 -8.63
CA LEU A 1 -1.21 -16.09 -9.51
C LEU A 1 -2.32 -17.10 -9.22
N HIS A 2 -2.00 -18.38 -8.85
CA HIS A 2 -3.03 -19.40 -8.59
C HIS A 2 -3.88 -19.11 -7.34
N HIS A 3 -3.25 -18.65 -6.27
CA HIS A 3 -3.95 -18.25 -5.02
C HIS A 3 -4.88 -17.05 -5.22
N ILE A 4 -4.44 -16.05 -5.98
CA ILE A 4 -5.26 -14.87 -6.33
C ILE A 4 -6.50 -15.29 -7.13
N LYS A 5 -6.36 -16.22 -8.08
CA LYS A 5 -7.50 -16.73 -8.88
C LYS A 5 -8.56 -17.42 -8.02
N ASN A 6 -8.16 -18.16 -6.97
CA ASN A 6 -9.11 -18.85 -6.11
C ASN A 6 -9.83 -17.89 -5.14
N ALA A 7 -9.14 -16.90 -4.60
CA ALA A 7 -9.76 -15.84 -3.79
C ALA A 7 -10.74 -15.00 -4.65
N ALA A 8 -10.32 -14.60 -5.85
CA ALA A 8 -11.15 -13.88 -6.80
C ALA A 8 -12.46 -14.62 -7.14
N LYS A 9 -12.41 -15.96 -7.36
CA LYS A 9 -13.61 -16.75 -7.64
C LYS A 9 -14.66 -16.70 -6.54
N LYS A 10 -14.25 -16.59 -5.28
CA LYS A 10 -15.19 -16.46 -4.15
C LYS A 10 -15.82 -15.07 -4.11
N LEU A 11 -15.04 -14.03 -4.34
CA LEU A 11 -15.53 -12.65 -4.37
C LEU A 11 -16.50 -12.41 -5.54
N LEU A 12 -16.16 -12.93 -6.74
CA LEU A 12 -17.03 -12.86 -7.92
C LEU A 12 -18.41 -13.52 -7.72
N LYS A 13 -18.52 -14.50 -6.82
CA LYS A 13 -19.81 -15.12 -6.46
C LYS A 13 -20.67 -14.26 -5.51
N ASN A 14 -20.10 -13.20 -4.97
CA ASN A 14 -20.74 -12.27 -4.04
C ASN A 14 -20.79 -10.85 -4.62
N ASP A 15 -21.00 -10.75 -5.93
CA ASP A 15 -21.20 -9.52 -6.69
C ASP A 15 -20.06 -8.51 -6.64
N PHE A 16 -18.83 -8.96 -6.30
CA PHE A 16 -17.63 -8.13 -6.42
C PHE A 16 -17.06 -8.17 -7.82
N ILE A 17 -16.70 -7.02 -8.35
CA ILE A 17 -15.84 -6.90 -9.53
C ILE A 17 -14.38 -6.90 -9.05
N ILE A 18 -13.55 -7.73 -9.66
CA ILE A 18 -12.13 -7.85 -9.32
C ILE A 18 -11.28 -7.20 -10.39
N VAL A 19 -10.50 -6.21 -9.97
CA VAL A 19 -9.53 -5.54 -10.82
C VAL A 19 -8.13 -5.86 -10.31
N THR A 20 -7.25 -6.27 -11.21
CA THR A 20 -5.83 -6.44 -10.93
C THR A 20 -5.04 -5.40 -11.70
N MET A 21 -4.00 -4.86 -11.08
CA MET A 21 -3.16 -3.85 -11.70
C MET A 21 -1.68 -4.18 -11.55
N ASN A 22 -0.87 -3.66 -12.44
CA ASN A 22 0.57 -3.58 -12.27
C ASN A 22 0.94 -2.18 -11.76
N HIS A 23 2.05 -2.08 -11.07
CA HIS A 23 2.66 -0.83 -10.65
C HIS A 23 4.16 -0.84 -10.97
N ARG A 24 4.77 0.32 -11.00
CA ARG A 24 6.21 0.46 -11.22
C ARG A 24 7.01 -0.26 -10.13
N SER A 25 8.09 -0.89 -10.54
CA SER A 25 9.00 -1.58 -9.63
C SER A 25 9.92 -0.60 -8.91
N SER A 26 10.28 -0.91 -7.66
CA SER A 26 11.30 -0.18 -6.92
C SER A 26 12.73 -0.34 -7.49
N TYR A 27 12.94 -1.29 -8.39
CA TYR A 27 14.19 -1.39 -9.16
C TYR A 27 14.38 -0.23 -10.15
N ASP A 28 13.28 0.31 -10.66
CA ASP A 28 13.30 1.34 -11.70
C ASP A 28 12.83 2.71 -11.19
N HIS A 29 11.98 2.73 -10.16
CA HIS A 29 11.34 3.94 -9.66
C HIS A 29 11.21 3.91 -8.12
N THR A 30 11.60 4.98 -7.49
CA THR A 30 11.44 5.15 -6.04
C THR A 30 10.03 5.62 -5.67
N PHE A 31 9.70 5.51 -4.39
CA PHE A 31 8.51 6.10 -3.78
C PHE A 31 8.47 7.63 -4.07
N PRO A 32 7.30 8.20 -4.43
CA PRO A 32 5.95 7.67 -4.35
C PRO A 32 5.39 7.07 -5.66
N ALA A 33 6.23 6.71 -6.62
CA ALA A 33 5.79 6.26 -7.95
C ALA A 33 4.72 5.14 -7.86
N GLN A 34 4.91 4.17 -6.97
CA GLN A 34 4.01 3.03 -6.79
C GLN A 34 2.62 3.47 -6.31
N ILE A 35 2.58 4.45 -5.40
CA ILE A 35 1.32 5.01 -4.87
C ILE A 35 0.59 5.79 -5.95
N HIS A 36 1.30 6.58 -6.75
CA HIS A 36 0.71 7.30 -7.89
C HIS A 36 0.07 6.34 -8.90
N ASP A 37 0.69 5.17 -9.14
CA ASP A 37 0.13 4.15 -10.04
C ASP A 37 -1.19 3.57 -9.48
N VAL A 38 -1.23 3.26 -8.18
CA VAL A 38 -2.45 2.73 -7.55
C VAL A 38 -3.55 3.78 -7.53
N LYS A 39 -3.23 5.02 -7.15
CA LYS A 39 -4.19 6.12 -7.16
C LYS A 39 -4.73 6.41 -8.56
N ALA A 40 -3.89 6.40 -9.57
CA ALA A 40 -4.32 6.56 -10.96
C ALA A 40 -5.30 5.45 -11.39
N ALA A 41 -5.06 4.20 -10.99
CA ALA A 41 -5.97 3.09 -11.26
C ALA A 41 -7.32 3.29 -10.54
N ILE A 42 -7.33 3.76 -9.29
CA ILE A 42 -8.57 4.03 -8.55
C ILE A 42 -9.35 5.19 -9.20
N ARG A 43 -8.67 6.28 -9.59
CA ARG A 43 -9.31 7.38 -10.33
C ARG A 43 -9.91 6.90 -11.65
N PHE A 44 -9.20 6.03 -12.38
CA PHE A 44 -9.72 5.42 -13.59
C PHE A 44 -11.01 4.62 -13.35
N LEU A 45 -11.04 3.81 -12.29
CA LEU A 45 -12.23 3.04 -11.92
C LEU A 45 -13.41 3.96 -11.57
N LYS A 46 -13.17 4.99 -10.75
CA LYS A 46 -14.22 5.96 -10.38
C LYS A 46 -14.74 6.74 -11.58
N GLY A 47 -13.85 7.24 -12.43
CA GLY A 47 -14.22 8.01 -13.62
C GLY A 47 -14.93 7.20 -14.70
N ASN A 48 -14.78 5.87 -14.69
CA ASN A 48 -15.47 4.95 -15.60
C ASN A 48 -16.52 4.07 -14.89
N SER A 49 -16.97 4.45 -13.71
CA SER A 49 -17.82 3.63 -12.84
C SER A 49 -19.12 3.19 -13.52
N GLU A 50 -19.77 4.07 -14.28
CA GLU A 50 -20.98 3.75 -15.03
C GLU A 50 -20.71 2.70 -16.12
N ALA A 51 -19.67 2.92 -16.94
CA ALA A 51 -19.31 2.01 -18.03
C ALA A 51 -18.85 0.63 -17.52
N LEU A 52 -18.24 0.60 -16.33
CA LEU A 52 -17.75 -0.62 -15.69
C LEU A 52 -18.81 -1.28 -14.77
N ASN A 53 -19.95 -0.62 -14.57
CA ASN A 53 -21.01 -1.06 -13.67
C ASN A 53 -20.51 -1.34 -12.26
N ILE A 54 -19.72 -0.40 -11.69
CA ILE A 54 -19.18 -0.47 -10.32
C ILE A 54 -19.70 0.68 -9.47
N ASP A 55 -19.76 0.47 -8.15
CA ASP A 55 -20.01 1.55 -7.20
C ASP A 55 -18.71 2.31 -6.89
N PRO A 56 -18.57 3.59 -7.29
CA PRO A 56 -17.39 4.37 -7.02
C PRO A 56 -17.21 4.72 -5.53
N ASN A 57 -18.26 4.55 -4.72
CA ASN A 57 -18.26 4.79 -3.29
C ASN A 57 -17.96 3.53 -2.46
N PHE A 58 -17.67 2.41 -3.10
CA PHE A 58 -17.31 1.18 -2.43
C PHE A 58 -16.14 0.48 -3.14
N ILE A 59 -14.94 1.05 -3.00
CA ILE A 59 -13.69 0.50 -3.54
C ILE A 59 -12.87 -0.05 -2.38
N VAL A 60 -12.55 -1.33 -2.45
CA VAL A 60 -11.68 -2.04 -1.49
C VAL A 60 -10.36 -2.36 -2.16
N VAL A 61 -9.25 -2.06 -1.49
CA VAL A 61 -7.93 -2.47 -1.95
C VAL A 61 -7.45 -3.68 -1.16
N GLN A 62 -6.82 -4.61 -1.87
CA GLN A 62 -6.27 -5.81 -1.27
C GLN A 62 -4.88 -6.08 -1.82
N GLY A 63 -3.95 -6.48 -0.94
CA GLY A 63 -2.62 -6.85 -1.36
C GLY A 63 -1.91 -7.84 -0.44
N TYR A 64 -0.83 -8.44 -0.95
CA TYR A 64 -0.01 -9.43 -0.26
C TYR A 64 1.43 -8.94 -0.16
N SER A 65 2.08 -9.06 1.00
CA SER A 65 3.49 -8.66 1.19
C SER A 65 3.71 -7.20 0.75
N SER A 66 4.55 -6.92 -0.22
CA SER A 66 4.70 -5.57 -0.80
C SER A 66 3.38 -4.99 -1.33
N GLY A 67 2.48 -5.81 -1.87
CA GLY A 67 1.12 -5.40 -2.23
C GLY A 67 0.27 -5.07 -1.01
N GLY A 68 0.45 -5.78 0.12
CA GLY A 68 -0.16 -5.45 1.42
C GLY A 68 0.31 -4.08 1.92
N HIS A 69 1.60 -3.80 1.80
CA HIS A 69 2.17 -2.48 2.07
C HIS A 69 1.46 -1.37 1.25
N LEU A 70 1.33 -1.57 -0.07
CA LEU A 70 0.65 -0.61 -0.92
C LEU A 70 -0.83 -0.46 -0.55
N ALA A 71 -1.52 -1.57 -0.27
CA ALA A 71 -2.92 -1.54 0.16
C ALA A 71 -3.07 -0.79 1.50
N ALA A 72 -2.22 -1.07 2.49
CA ALA A 72 -2.20 -0.37 3.76
C ALA A 72 -1.90 1.13 3.58
N PHE A 73 -0.96 1.47 2.69
CA PHE A 73 -0.64 2.86 2.37
C PHE A 73 -1.84 3.59 1.77
N MET A 74 -2.57 2.96 0.85
CA MET A 74 -3.76 3.53 0.23
C MET A 74 -4.85 3.85 1.26
N GLY A 75 -5.08 2.95 2.22
CA GLY A 75 -6.02 3.20 3.30
C GLY A 75 -5.57 4.31 4.25
N ALA A 76 -4.34 4.23 4.74
CA ALA A 76 -3.79 5.19 5.69
C ALA A 76 -3.69 6.60 5.10
N SER A 77 -3.42 6.73 3.80
CA SER A 77 -3.33 8.02 3.10
C SER A 77 -4.63 8.47 2.44
N SER A 78 -5.75 7.78 2.67
CA SER A 78 -7.05 8.16 2.11
C SER A 78 -7.43 9.58 2.56
N GLY A 79 -7.96 10.39 1.64
CA GLY A 79 -8.27 11.80 1.87
C GLY A 79 -7.07 12.75 1.89
N LYS A 80 -5.85 12.25 1.67
CA LYS A 80 -4.62 13.06 1.65
C LYS A 80 -4.03 13.13 0.25
N THR A 81 -3.90 14.34 -0.28
CA THR A 81 -3.24 14.59 -1.58
C THR A 81 -1.76 14.91 -1.42
N LYS A 82 -1.40 15.50 -0.29
CA LYS A 82 -0.02 15.86 0.08
C LYS A 82 0.22 15.59 1.56
N PHE A 83 1.46 15.41 1.92
CA PHE A 83 1.87 15.27 3.32
C PHE A 83 3.24 15.91 3.55
N ASN A 84 3.41 16.56 4.70
CA ASN A 84 4.70 17.14 5.10
C ASN A 84 5.18 16.50 6.39
N LEU A 85 6.41 16.02 6.36
CA LEU A 85 7.08 15.49 7.54
C LEU A 85 8.49 16.08 7.64
N ASN A 86 8.80 16.72 8.74
CA ASN A 86 10.10 17.33 8.99
C ASN A 86 10.56 18.28 7.88
N GLY A 87 9.64 19.05 7.30
CA GLY A 87 9.91 20.00 6.22
C GLY A 87 10.01 19.36 4.82
N LYS A 88 9.87 18.03 4.71
CA LYS A 88 9.81 17.32 3.42
C LYS A 88 8.35 17.12 3.02
N GLU A 89 7.90 17.84 2.01
CA GLU A 89 6.59 17.63 1.40
C GLU A 89 6.66 16.51 0.37
N ILE A 90 5.61 15.68 0.34
CA ILE A 90 5.42 14.64 -0.66
C ILE A 90 4.03 14.76 -1.28
N ASP A 91 3.97 14.66 -2.60
CA ASP A 91 2.73 14.50 -3.34
C ASP A 91 2.30 13.03 -3.26
N LEU A 92 1.13 12.79 -2.71
CA LEU A 92 0.55 11.46 -2.55
C LEU A 92 -0.45 11.12 -3.66
N GLU A 93 -1.03 12.10 -4.32
CA GLU A 93 -2.06 11.88 -5.34
C GLU A 93 -1.47 11.62 -6.72
N GLY A 94 -0.44 12.37 -7.10
CA GLY A 94 0.15 12.30 -8.43
C GLY A 94 -0.79 12.80 -9.52
N SER A 95 -0.26 12.86 -10.75
CA SER A 95 -0.97 13.36 -11.93
C SER A 95 -1.01 12.36 -13.08
N LEU A 96 -0.82 11.05 -12.79
CA LEU A 96 -0.85 10.02 -13.82
C LEU A 96 -2.27 9.75 -14.32
N GLY A 97 -2.36 9.45 -15.62
CA GLY A 97 -3.61 9.03 -16.26
C GLY A 97 -4.61 10.17 -16.47
N ASN A 98 -5.82 9.77 -16.83
CA ASN A 98 -6.98 10.64 -16.98
C ASN A 98 -7.78 10.69 -15.67
N HIS A 99 -8.88 11.40 -15.62
CA HIS A 99 -9.77 11.50 -14.46
C HIS A 99 -9.12 12.15 -13.23
N LEU A 100 -8.35 13.21 -13.46
CA LEU A 100 -7.71 13.99 -12.38
C LEU A 100 -8.72 14.78 -11.53
N ASP A 101 -9.97 14.82 -11.96
CA ASP A 101 -11.14 15.32 -11.22
C ASP A 101 -11.63 14.33 -10.15
N GLN A 102 -11.22 13.06 -10.22
CA GLN A 102 -11.50 12.02 -9.23
C GLN A 102 -10.40 11.97 -8.17
N ASN A 103 -10.73 11.48 -6.98
CA ASN A 103 -9.74 11.19 -5.93
C ASN A 103 -9.32 9.72 -5.92
N GLY A 104 -8.12 9.45 -5.39
CA GLY A 104 -7.57 8.10 -5.23
C GLY A 104 -7.96 7.41 -3.92
N ASP A 105 -9.05 7.83 -3.25
CA ASP A 105 -9.45 7.30 -1.95
C ASP A 105 -10.10 5.93 -2.03
N VAL A 106 -9.94 5.16 -0.96
CA VAL A 106 -10.47 3.80 -0.80
C VAL A 106 -11.37 3.71 0.43
N HIS A 107 -12.26 2.72 0.47
CA HIS A 107 -13.31 2.60 1.49
C HIS A 107 -13.05 1.47 2.50
N ALA A 108 -12.19 0.52 2.15
CA ALA A 108 -11.68 -0.50 3.06
C ALA A 108 -10.37 -1.09 2.53
N VAL A 109 -9.62 -1.73 3.40
CA VAL A 109 -8.33 -2.37 3.09
C VAL A 109 -8.35 -3.81 3.56
N VAL A 110 -7.80 -4.71 2.72
CA VAL A 110 -7.46 -6.07 3.14
C VAL A 110 -5.94 -6.22 3.01
N ASP A 111 -5.28 -6.20 4.14
CA ASP A 111 -3.82 -6.35 4.23
C ASP A 111 -3.43 -7.78 4.56
N TRP A 112 -2.72 -8.43 3.66
CA TRP A 112 -2.11 -9.72 3.88
C TRP A 112 -0.62 -9.54 4.13
N TYR A 113 -0.23 -9.55 5.42
CA TYR A 113 1.16 -9.51 5.89
C TYR A 113 2.01 -8.41 5.23
N GLY A 114 1.44 -7.21 5.04
CA GLY A 114 2.18 -6.05 4.52
C GLY A 114 3.12 -5.47 5.58
N PRO A 115 4.33 -5.05 5.20
CA PRO A 115 5.15 -4.23 6.09
C PRO A 115 4.57 -2.82 6.16
N VAL A 116 4.39 -2.28 7.38
CA VAL A 116 3.71 -1.00 7.61
C VAL A 116 4.56 0.04 8.33
N ASP A 117 5.58 -0.39 9.08
CA ASP A 117 6.63 0.46 9.63
C ASP A 117 7.99 -0.08 9.20
N LEU A 118 8.54 0.50 8.15
CA LEU A 118 9.80 0.01 7.58
C LEU A 118 11.02 0.28 8.48
N GLN A 119 10.91 1.24 9.39
CA GLN A 119 11.97 1.55 10.34
C GLN A 119 12.04 0.49 11.44
N GLN A 120 10.89 0.10 12.02
CA GLN A 120 10.81 -0.88 13.11
C GLN A 120 10.82 -2.33 12.63
N MET A 121 10.73 -2.57 11.33
CA MET A 121 10.62 -3.92 10.78
C MET A 121 11.77 -4.86 11.21
N ASP A 122 12.98 -4.36 11.39
CA ASP A 122 14.13 -5.17 11.80
C ASP A 122 14.19 -5.38 13.32
N ASP A 123 13.67 -4.43 14.10
CA ASP A 123 13.63 -4.51 15.58
C ASP A 123 12.66 -5.60 16.06
N CYS A 124 11.67 -5.93 15.25
CA CYS A 124 10.68 -6.96 15.54
C CYS A 124 11.11 -8.39 15.13
N ARG A 125 12.34 -8.61 14.70
CA ARG A 125 12.79 -9.91 14.20
C ARG A 125 13.53 -10.68 15.27
N ASP A 126 13.12 -11.93 15.49
CA ASP A 126 13.87 -12.88 16.36
C ASP A 126 15.19 -13.33 15.73
N VAL A 127 15.35 -13.17 14.42
CA VAL A 127 16.53 -13.62 13.67
C VAL A 127 17.12 -12.48 12.86
N VAL A 128 18.39 -12.16 13.12
CA VAL A 128 19.15 -11.21 12.30
C VAL A 128 19.30 -11.77 10.89
N ARG A 129 18.72 -11.10 9.90
CA ARG A 129 18.95 -11.45 8.49
C ARG A 129 20.30 -10.89 8.02
N PRO A 130 21.04 -11.65 7.19
CA PRO A 130 22.21 -11.09 6.52
C PRO A 130 21.82 -9.82 5.77
N LYS A 131 22.63 -8.77 5.89
CA LYS A 131 22.48 -7.56 5.07
C LYS A 131 22.56 -7.97 3.60
N ARG A 132 21.47 -7.82 2.86
CA ARG A 132 21.49 -7.96 1.41
C ARG A 132 21.90 -6.61 0.81
N ASN A 133 22.75 -6.64 -0.19
CA ASN A 133 23.16 -5.42 -0.92
C ASN A 133 21.96 -4.74 -1.62
N GLU A 134 20.86 -5.47 -1.81
CA GLU A 134 19.60 -5.01 -2.41
C GLU A 134 18.43 -5.29 -1.43
N ASP A 135 18.35 -4.50 -0.37
CA ASP A 135 17.16 -4.47 0.48
C ASP A 135 16.03 -3.74 -0.30
N ALA A 136 14.92 -4.44 -0.53
CA ALA A 136 13.77 -3.88 -1.26
C ALA A 136 13.26 -2.56 -0.66
N ARG A 137 13.42 -2.36 0.66
CA ARG A 137 13.07 -1.10 1.34
C ARG A 137 14.02 0.03 0.92
N SER A 138 15.32 -0.28 0.86
CA SER A 138 16.33 0.68 0.43
C SER A 138 16.17 1.06 -1.04
N LEU A 139 15.82 0.10 -1.90
CA LEU A 139 15.46 0.37 -3.29
C LEU A 139 14.23 1.28 -3.39
N LEU A 140 13.20 1.02 -2.57
CA LEU A 140 11.96 1.80 -2.58
C LEU A 140 12.18 3.28 -2.24
N ILE A 141 13.09 3.58 -1.30
CA ILE A 141 13.38 4.97 -0.89
C ILE A 141 14.60 5.58 -1.61
N GLY A 142 15.32 4.80 -2.42
CA GLY A 142 16.50 5.26 -3.16
C GLY A 142 17.75 5.38 -2.31
N GLY A 143 17.87 4.67 -1.19
CA GLY A 143 19.05 4.67 -0.32
C GLY A 143 18.87 3.87 0.97
N PRO A 144 19.94 3.72 1.78
CA PRO A 144 19.88 2.94 3.01
C PRO A 144 18.84 3.46 4.01
N ILE A 145 18.02 2.56 4.57
CA ILE A 145 16.98 2.88 5.55
C ILE A 145 17.55 3.64 6.76
N ALA A 146 18.68 3.20 7.29
CA ALA A 146 19.30 3.80 8.48
C ALA A 146 19.72 5.27 8.29
N GLU A 147 20.06 5.66 7.06
CA GLU A 147 20.51 7.00 6.70
C GLU A 147 19.38 7.93 6.26
N ASN A 148 18.22 7.38 5.93
CA ASN A 148 17.09 8.08 5.32
C ASN A 148 15.83 8.04 6.18
N LYS A 149 15.94 8.34 7.48
CA LYS A 149 14.84 8.21 8.45
C LYS A 149 13.53 8.90 8.02
N THR A 150 13.60 10.14 7.57
CA THR A 150 12.40 10.88 7.13
C THR A 150 11.73 10.21 5.92
N LEU A 151 12.51 9.73 4.94
CA LEU A 151 11.95 9.00 3.80
C LEU A 151 11.37 7.65 4.22
N THR A 152 12.03 6.95 5.14
CA THR A 152 11.54 5.69 5.70
C THR A 152 10.20 5.86 6.43
N GLN A 153 10.04 6.96 7.17
CA GLN A 153 8.76 7.31 7.77
C GLN A 153 7.72 7.67 6.71
N LEU A 154 8.07 8.50 5.72
CA LEU A 154 7.16 8.90 4.65
C LEU A 154 6.65 7.73 3.81
N VAL A 155 7.41 6.66 3.65
CA VAL A 155 6.98 5.45 2.93
C VAL A 155 6.21 4.48 3.84
N SER A 156 6.22 4.68 5.14
CA SER A 156 5.56 3.80 6.12
C SER A 156 4.08 4.16 6.30
N PRO A 157 3.13 3.26 5.98
CA PRO A 157 1.69 3.50 6.12
C PRO A 157 1.26 4.07 7.47
N VAL A 158 1.84 3.59 8.57
CA VAL A 158 1.49 4.04 9.93
C VAL A 158 1.67 5.54 10.17
N THR A 159 2.51 6.21 9.37
CA THR A 159 2.72 7.66 9.42
C THR A 159 1.46 8.47 9.09
N TYR A 160 0.53 7.88 8.36
CA TYR A 160 -0.66 8.57 7.83
C TYR A 160 -1.95 8.24 8.55
N LEU A 161 -1.94 7.30 9.49
CA LEU A 161 -3.14 6.88 10.22
C LEU A 161 -3.76 8.04 11.02
N ASP A 162 -5.07 8.16 10.90
CA ASP A 162 -5.86 9.11 11.68
C ASP A 162 -7.31 8.60 11.87
N SER A 163 -8.16 9.40 12.50
CA SER A 163 -9.56 9.05 12.77
C SER A 163 -10.44 8.90 11.51
N LYS A 164 -9.94 9.27 10.32
CA LYS A 164 -10.64 9.15 9.03
C LYS A 164 -10.15 7.94 8.23
N THR A 165 -9.15 7.24 8.74
CA THR A 165 -8.62 6.03 8.10
C THR A 165 -9.73 5.00 7.96
N PRO A 166 -9.98 4.44 6.74
CA PRO A 166 -11.01 3.44 6.53
C PRO A 166 -10.70 2.13 7.27
N PRO A 167 -11.69 1.24 7.46
CA PRO A 167 -11.50 -0.02 8.15
C PRO A 167 -10.50 -0.94 7.44
N PHE A 168 -9.73 -1.66 8.25
CA PHE A 168 -8.76 -2.66 7.82
C PHE A 168 -9.18 -4.06 8.24
N LEU A 169 -8.99 -5.03 7.34
CA LEU A 169 -8.97 -6.45 7.64
C LEU A 169 -7.56 -6.96 7.45
N ILE A 170 -6.93 -7.43 8.52
CA ILE A 170 -5.51 -7.76 8.56
C ILE A 170 -5.34 -9.27 8.74
N PHE A 171 -4.51 -9.89 7.88
CA PHE A 171 -4.15 -11.29 7.96
C PHE A 171 -2.64 -11.46 8.02
N HIS A 172 -2.14 -12.19 9.02
CA HIS A 172 -0.72 -12.47 9.16
C HIS A 172 -0.47 -13.84 9.76
N GLY A 173 0.55 -14.52 9.29
CA GLY A 173 1.02 -15.77 9.89
C GLY A 173 1.94 -15.48 11.08
N ALA A 174 1.63 -16.03 12.26
CA ALA A 174 2.39 -15.78 13.49
C ALA A 174 3.89 -16.19 13.41
N LYS A 175 4.26 -17.02 12.44
CA LYS A 175 5.65 -17.47 12.22
C LYS A 175 6.25 -16.95 10.91
N ASP A 176 5.75 -15.83 10.39
CA ASP A 176 6.30 -15.22 9.18
C ASP A 176 7.71 -14.71 9.44
N THR A 177 8.68 -15.28 8.75
CA THR A 177 10.09 -14.90 8.82
C THR A 177 10.47 -13.82 7.80
N ALA A 178 9.61 -13.53 6.83
CA ALA A 178 9.85 -12.53 5.81
C ALA A 178 9.41 -11.13 6.26
N VAL A 179 8.16 -11.01 6.66
CA VAL A 179 7.59 -9.83 7.30
C VAL A 179 7.17 -10.24 8.71
N PRO A 180 7.79 -9.72 9.77
CA PRO A 180 7.46 -10.14 11.14
C PRO A 180 6.02 -9.73 11.50
N VAL A 181 5.34 -10.58 12.28
CA VAL A 181 3.92 -10.39 12.68
C VAL A 181 3.67 -9.06 13.39
N CYS A 182 4.68 -8.52 14.09
CA CYS A 182 4.61 -7.21 14.74
C CYS A 182 4.20 -6.09 13.79
N GLN A 183 4.46 -6.22 12.48
CA GLN A 183 4.02 -5.21 11.51
C GLN A 183 2.50 -5.11 11.47
N SER A 184 1.79 -6.23 11.57
CA SER A 184 0.34 -6.23 11.70
C SER A 184 -0.13 -5.78 13.09
N GLU A 185 0.62 -6.08 14.16
CA GLU A 185 0.31 -5.62 15.51
C GLU A 185 0.46 -4.09 15.65
N ILE A 186 1.45 -3.50 14.97
CA ILE A 186 1.64 -2.03 14.91
C ILE A 186 0.47 -1.36 14.14
N LEU A 187 -0.08 -2.03 13.14
CA LEU A 187 -1.18 -1.49 12.33
C LEU A 187 -2.54 -1.57 13.06
N HIS A 188 -2.71 -2.54 13.95
CA HIS A 188 -3.93 -2.79 14.72
C HIS A 188 -4.10 -1.78 15.86
#